data_62b18e2f6a90e567bd2bb5097a881b49
#
_entry.id   62b18e2f6a90e567bd2bb5097a881b49
#
_cell.length_a   1.000
_cell.length_b   1.000
_cell.length_c   1.000
_cell.angle_alpha   90.00
_cell.angle_beta   90.00
_cell.angle_gamma   90.00
#
_symmetry.space_group_name_H-M   'P 1'
#
loop_
_entity.id
_entity.type
_entity.pdbx_description
1 polymer ?
#
loop_
_entity_poly.entity_id
_entity_poly.type
_entity_poly.pdbx_seq_one_letter_code
_entity_poly.pdbx_strand_id
1 'polypeptide(L)'
;MTAQATPVTVEGTSAAPTAKPALVAVDWGTSSFRAAIVLSDGTILRAMSAGKGIAKIPGRDFGHAFKQLLSSWESELATLPIYLCGMVGSRQGWVEAGYVECPAGFEDIARGMTRRNIDGMDLRFIPGLHRYDDATGHDVMRGEETQVIGAMALERERVVVTPGTHSKWIRSQRQTVRDFRTFMTGDVFAAMRSHTILAFSMGEEKEHALPGETSFEQGVKQGFLSNNLMGDLFSIRTRTLFEDRGFHAPSYLSGLLIGNEFAAGAAAYPIVIRDGLTLVGSAALMPFYVRAGQCLGIEVEVVDGEASVLGCYQLARFSGEA
;
A
#
# COMPACT_ATOMS: atom_id res chain seq x y z
N MET A 1 3.77 -24.75 17.33
CA MET A 1 2.34 -24.46 17.33
C MET A 1 2.02 -23.84 15.97
N THR A 2 1.37 -24.61 15.11
CA THR A 2 1.01 -24.22 13.76
C THR A 2 -0.21 -23.32 13.82
N ALA A 3 -0.04 -22.03 13.48
CA ALA A 3 -1.16 -21.11 13.31
C ALA A 3 -1.92 -21.50 12.04
N GLN A 4 -3.10 -22.07 12.21
CA GLN A 4 -4.05 -22.32 11.15
C GLN A 4 -4.63 -21.00 10.66
N ALA A 5 -4.65 -20.79 9.34
CA ALA A 5 -5.35 -19.70 8.70
C ALA A 5 -6.86 -19.89 8.93
N THR A 6 -7.52 -18.89 9.51
CA THR A 6 -8.97 -18.88 9.67
C THR A 6 -9.57 -18.29 8.39
N PRO A 7 -10.44 -19.01 7.66
CA PRO A 7 -11.18 -18.44 6.54
C PRO A 7 -12.28 -17.53 7.09
N VAL A 8 -12.28 -16.27 6.70
CA VAL A 8 -13.44 -15.38 6.91
C VAL A 8 -14.43 -15.65 5.79
N THR A 9 -15.47 -16.42 6.09
CA THR A 9 -16.60 -16.64 5.18
C THR A 9 -17.61 -15.51 5.42
N VAL A 10 -17.77 -14.64 4.46
CA VAL A 10 -18.89 -13.71 4.41
C VAL A 10 -20.01 -14.38 3.63
N GLU A 11 -21.00 -14.97 4.33
CA GLU A 11 -22.24 -15.44 3.73
C GLU A 11 -23.18 -14.26 3.54
N GLY A 12 -23.26 -13.76 2.31
CA GLY A 12 -24.32 -12.85 1.86
C GLY A 12 -25.46 -13.62 1.25
N THR A 13 -26.64 -13.57 1.85
CA THR A 13 -27.89 -14.10 1.27
C THR A 13 -28.34 -13.24 0.10
N SER A 14 -28.27 -13.76 -1.14
CA SER A 14 -29.04 -13.25 -2.30
C SER A 14 -29.01 -14.26 -3.45
N ALA A 15 -30.01 -14.17 -4.33
CA ALA A 15 -30.24 -14.98 -5.53
C ALA A 15 -28.96 -15.36 -6.28
N ALA A 16 -28.92 -16.55 -6.87
CA ALA A 16 -27.74 -17.07 -7.58
C ALA A 16 -27.15 -16.00 -8.51
N PRO A 17 -25.88 -15.65 -8.38
CA PRO A 17 -25.28 -14.61 -9.20
C PRO A 17 -25.33 -15.03 -10.68
N THR A 18 -25.85 -14.16 -11.53
CA THR A 18 -25.80 -14.30 -12.99
C THR A 18 -24.38 -14.13 -13.52
N ALA A 19 -23.48 -13.50 -12.74
CA ALA A 19 -22.08 -13.28 -13.06
C ALA A 19 -21.24 -14.55 -12.78
N LYS A 20 -20.30 -14.84 -13.68
CA LYS A 20 -19.43 -16.02 -13.60
C LYS A 20 -18.04 -15.61 -13.08
N PRO A 21 -17.29 -16.54 -12.45
CA PRO A 21 -15.88 -16.30 -12.15
C PRO A 21 -15.11 -15.87 -13.41
N ALA A 22 -14.39 -14.75 -13.31
CA ALA A 22 -13.69 -14.13 -14.42
C ALA A 22 -12.17 -14.18 -14.27
N LEU A 23 -11.67 -13.99 -13.04
CA LEU A 23 -10.23 -13.99 -12.75
C LEU A 23 -9.92 -14.34 -11.29
N VAL A 24 -8.65 -14.68 -11.04
CA VAL A 24 -8.06 -14.71 -9.71
C VAL A 24 -7.15 -13.49 -9.58
N ALA A 25 -7.43 -12.62 -8.61
CA ALA A 25 -6.58 -11.48 -8.25
C ALA A 25 -5.68 -11.84 -7.07
N VAL A 26 -4.39 -11.50 -7.16
CA VAL A 26 -3.40 -11.80 -6.13
C VAL A 26 -2.55 -10.57 -5.84
N ASP A 27 -2.54 -10.13 -4.58
CA ASP A 27 -1.62 -9.13 -4.05
C ASP A 27 -0.58 -9.85 -3.18
N TRP A 28 0.63 -10.02 -3.71
CA TRP A 28 1.71 -10.71 -3.01
C TRP A 28 2.86 -9.74 -2.69
N GLY A 29 2.74 -9.15 -1.52
CA GLY A 29 3.71 -8.19 -1.00
C GLY A 29 4.92 -8.85 -0.32
N THR A 30 5.77 -8.04 0.29
CA THR A 30 6.95 -8.50 1.04
C THR A 30 6.58 -9.35 2.24
N SER A 31 5.55 -8.96 3.00
CA SER A 31 5.17 -9.59 4.28
C SER A 31 3.83 -10.31 4.26
N SER A 32 2.97 -10.04 3.27
CA SER A 32 1.59 -10.52 3.19
C SER A 32 1.25 -11.09 1.82
N PHE A 33 0.27 -11.99 1.82
CA PHE A 33 -0.36 -12.57 0.64
C PHE A 33 -1.87 -12.38 0.76
N ARG A 34 -2.51 -11.89 -0.30
CA ARG A 34 -3.96 -11.78 -0.43
C ARG A 34 -4.37 -12.31 -1.79
N ALA A 35 -5.50 -13.00 -1.85
CA ALA A 35 -6.05 -13.46 -3.12
C ALA A 35 -7.57 -13.41 -3.09
N ALA A 36 -8.18 -13.19 -4.25
CA ALA A 36 -9.62 -13.19 -4.42
C ALA A 36 -10.01 -13.79 -5.77
N ILE A 37 -11.15 -14.50 -5.81
CA ILE A 37 -11.84 -14.87 -7.05
C ILE A 37 -12.84 -13.76 -7.33
N VAL A 38 -12.74 -13.16 -8.51
CA VAL A 38 -13.58 -12.02 -8.93
C VAL A 38 -14.51 -12.47 -10.05
N LEU A 39 -15.79 -12.08 -9.93
CA LEU A 39 -16.81 -12.33 -10.93
C LEU A 39 -16.72 -11.32 -12.09
N SER A 40 -17.39 -11.62 -13.21
CA SER A 40 -17.43 -10.77 -14.40
C SER A 40 -18.09 -9.39 -14.19
N ASP A 41 -18.79 -9.18 -13.08
CA ASP A 41 -19.34 -7.89 -12.68
C ASP A 41 -18.47 -7.12 -11.67
N GLY A 42 -17.28 -7.67 -11.30
CA GLY A 42 -16.36 -7.11 -10.33
C GLY A 42 -16.63 -7.51 -8.90
N THR A 43 -17.67 -8.28 -8.62
CA THR A 43 -17.99 -8.78 -7.27
C THR A 43 -16.96 -9.81 -6.83
N ILE A 44 -16.51 -9.73 -5.57
CA ILE A 44 -15.63 -10.72 -4.97
C ILE A 44 -16.44 -11.92 -4.51
N LEU A 45 -16.20 -13.07 -5.15
CA LEU A 45 -16.87 -14.34 -4.80
C LEU A 45 -16.24 -14.96 -3.54
N ARG A 46 -14.93 -15.02 -3.48
CA ARG A 46 -14.14 -15.56 -2.35
C ARG A 46 -12.86 -14.76 -2.20
N ALA A 47 -12.42 -14.58 -0.96
CA ALA A 47 -11.14 -13.95 -0.66
C ALA A 47 -10.41 -14.71 0.44
N MET A 48 -9.09 -14.59 0.44
CA MET A 48 -8.24 -15.11 1.51
C MET A 48 -7.03 -14.21 1.75
N SER A 49 -6.48 -14.29 2.96
CA SER A 49 -5.23 -13.62 3.30
C SER A 49 -4.33 -14.51 4.15
N ALA A 50 -3.02 -14.30 4.03
CA ALA A 50 -2.02 -14.99 4.84
C ALA A 50 -0.82 -14.09 5.11
N GLY A 51 -0.20 -14.22 6.28
CA GLY A 51 1.05 -13.53 6.64
C GLY A 51 2.29 -14.11 5.96
N LYS A 52 2.15 -14.65 4.72
CA LYS A 52 3.19 -15.32 3.94
C LYS A 52 3.59 -14.51 2.71
N GLY A 53 4.17 -13.31 2.94
CA GLY A 53 4.74 -12.52 1.85
C GLY A 53 6.01 -13.16 1.26
N ILE A 54 6.51 -12.61 0.15
CA ILE A 54 7.63 -13.17 -0.63
C ILE A 54 8.91 -13.37 0.20
N ALA A 55 9.15 -12.52 1.21
CA ALA A 55 10.32 -12.63 2.08
C ALA A 55 10.31 -13.88 2.98
N LYS A 56 9.13 -14.51 3.15
CA LYS A 56 8.94 -15.67 4.01
C LYS A 56 8.85 -16.99 3.23
N ILE A 57 9.14 -16.98 1.92
CA ILE A 57 9.07 -18.18 1.08
C ILE A 57 10.44 -18.88 1.09
N PRO A 58 10.54 -20.08 1.71
CA PRO A 58 11.79 -20.80 1.79
C PRO A 58 12.31 -21.16 0.40
N GLY A 59 13.61 -20.99 0.18
CA GLY A 59 14.25 -21.33 -1.09
C GLY A 59 13.72 -20.56 -2.30
N ARG A 60 12.84 -19.58 -2.11
CA ARG A 60 12.13 -18.85 -3.17
C ARG A 60 11.33 -19.77 -4.11
N ASP A 61 10.84 -20.89 -3.58
CA ASP A 61 9.94 -21.78 -4.31
C ASP A 61 8.51 -21.21 -4.32
N PHE A 62 8.35 -20.15 -5.12
CA PHE A 62 7.08 -19.41 -5.22
C PHE A 62 5.98 -20.28 -5.82
N GLY A 63 6.31 -21.13 -6.81
CA GLY A 63 5.31 -21.99 -7.46
C GLY A 63 4.68 -22.98 -6.49
N HIS A 64 5.50 -23.66 -5.69
CA HIS A 64 5.00 -24.57 -4.66
C HIS A 64 4.21 -23.84 -3.58
N ALA A 65 4.74 -22.70 -3.08
CA ALA A 65 4.07 -21.91 -2.06
C ALA A 65 2.72 -21.37 -2.55
N PHE A 66 2.64 -20.91 -3.80
CA PHE A 66 1.41 -20.43 -4.43
C PHE A 66 0.32 -21.51 -4.48
N LYS A 67 0.67 -22.70 -5.01
CA LYS A 67 -0.25 -23.84 -5.06
C LYS A 67 -0.70 -24.27 -3.66
N GLN A 68 0.21 -24.28 -2.68
CA GLN A 68 -0.12 -24.61 -1.30
C GLN A 68 -1.09 -23.60 -0.67
N LEU A 69 -0.87 -22.30 -0.90
CA LEU A 69 -1.72 -21.21 -0.38
C LEU A 69 -3.13 -21.27 -0.96
N LEU A 70 -3.25 -21.61 -2.24
CA LEU A 70 -4.49 -21.63 -2.99
C LEU A 70 -4.98 -23.06 -3.30
N SER A 71 -4.61 -24.03 -2.50
CA SER A 71 -4.95 -25.45 -2.73
C SER A 71 -6.46 -25.72 -2.80
N SER A 72 -7.28 -24.90 -2.14
CA SER A 72 -8.75 -25.00 -2.22
C SER A 72 -9.35 -24.38 -3.50
N TRP A 73 -8.53 -23.80 -4.40
CA TRP A 73 -8.95 -23.10 -5.63
C TRP A 73 -8.35 -23.74 -6.90
N GLU A 74 -7.97 -25.02 -6.85
CA GLU A 74 -7.29 -25.70 -7.95
C GLU A 74 -8.05 -25.62 -9.28
N SER A 75 -9.39 -25.74 -9.24
CA SER A 75 -10.24 -25.66 -10.44
C SER A 75 -10.20 -24.27 -11.08
N GLU A 76 -10.21 -23.22 -10.25
CA GLU A 76 -10.15 -21.84 -10.70
C GLU A 76 -8.75 -21.49 -11.22
N LEU A 77 -7.70 -21.97 -10.55
CA LEU A 77 -6.30 -21.76 -10.99
C LEU A 77 -6.01 -22.42 -12.34
N ALA A 78 -6.69 -23.51 -12.67
CA ALA A 78 -6.54 -24.21 -13.94
C ALA A 78 -7.34 -23.56 -15.11
N THR A 79 -8.33 -22.74 -14.81
CA THR A 79 -9.31 -22.26 -15.81
C THR A 79 -9.38 -20.75 -15.95
N LEU A 80 -9.03 -20.00 -14.91
CA LEU A 80 -9.11 -18.55 -14.88
C LEU A 80 -7.73 -17.89 -15.04
N PRO A 81 -7.67 -16.73 -15.69
CA PRO A 81 -6.46 -15.92 -15.69
C PRO A 81 -6.15 -15.41 -14.28
N ILE A 82 -4.86 -15.40 -13.91
CA ILE A 82 -4.40 -15.05 -12.59
C ILE A 82 -3.58 -13.76 -12.69
N TYR A 83 -4.08 -12.67 -12.10
CA TYR A 83 -3.43 -11.37 -12.08
C TYR A 83 -2.67 -11.20 -10.77
N LEU A 84 -1.36 -10.95 -10.86
CA LEU A 84 -0.48 -10.84 -9.70
C LEU A 84 0.13 -9.43 -9.64
N CYS A 85 -0.10 -8.72 -8.54
CA CYS A 85 0.52 -7.44 -8.25
C CYS A 85 1.43 -7.52 -7.01
N GLY A 86 2.21 -6.48 -6.77
CA GLY A 86 3.10 -6.36 -5.63
C GLY A 86 4.48 -6.98 -5.87
N MET A 87 5.18 -7.25 -4.77
CA MET A 87 6.58 -7.65 -4.79
C MET A 87 6.86 -9.01 -5.46
N VAL A 88 5.84 -9.82 -5.69
CA VAL A 88 5.94 -11.06 -6.49
C VAL A 88 6.45 -10.80 -7.91
N GLY A 89 6.18 -9.61 -8.47
CA GLY A 89 6.65 -9.14 -9.78
C GLY A 89 8.01 -8.42 -9.76
N SER A 90 8.70 -8.39 -8.64
CA SER A 90 10.01 -7.75 -8.51
C SER A 90 11.15 -8.71 -8.89
N ARG A 91 12.38 -8.18 -9.00
CA ARG A 91 13.60 -8.97 -9.21
C ARG A 91 13.82 -10.03 -8.11
N GLN A 92 13.33 -9.77 -6.89
CA GLN A 92 13.36 -10.72 -5.79
C GLN A 92 12.11 -11.61 -5.73
N GLY A 93 11.12 -11.35 -6.59
CA GLY A 93 9.87 -12.11 -6.65
C GLY A 93 9.94 -13.37 -7.52
N TRP A 94 8.78 -13.84 -7.94
CA TRP A 94 8.63 -15.04 -8.76
C TRP A 94 9.02 -14.81 -10.22
N VAL A 95 8.52 -13.72 -10.82
CA VAL A 95 8.81 -13.32 -12.20
C VAL A 95 9.00 -11.81 -12.23
N GLU A 96 10.11 -11.33 -12.80
CA GLU A 96 10.36 -9.90 -12.95
C GLU A 96 9.43 -9.31 -14.02
N ALA A 97 8.54 -8.40 -13.62
CA ALA A 97 7.53 -7.79 -14.48
C ALA A 97 7.92 -6.41 -15.03
N GLY A 98 9.13 -5.95 -14.77
CA GLY A 98 9.60 -4.64 -15.26
C GLY A 98 8.83 -3.45 -14.67
N TYR A 99 8.92 -2.30 -15.34
CA TYR A 99 8.29 -1.04 -14.98
C TYR A 99 7.77 -0.32 -16.23
N VAL A 100 6.63 0.36 -16.09
CA VAL A 100 6.11 1.30 -17.09
C VAL A 100 6.47 2.71 -16.64
N GLU A 101 6.91 3.55 -17.56
CA GLU A 101 7.32 4.93 -17.26
C GLU A 101 6.10 5.85 -17.14
N CYS A 102 6.10 6.72 -16.12
CA CYS A 102 5.10 7.76 -15.96
C CYS A 102 5.36 8.95 -16.91
N PRO A 103 4.29 9.58 -17.44
CA PRO A 103 2.85 9.32 -17.19
C PRO A 103 2.37 8.02 -17.82
N ALA A 104 1.66 7.19 -17.04
CA ALA A 104 1.17 5.89 -17.47
C ALA A 104 -0.34 5.77 -17.30
N GLY A 105 -1.04 5.49 -18.40
CA GLY A 105 -2.46 5.15 -18.38
C GLY A 105 -2.69 3.68 -18.00
N PHE A 106 -3.93 3.34 -17.67
CA PHE A 106 -4.29 1.96 -17.33
C PHE A 106 -4.02 1.00 -18.49
N GLU A 107 -4.24 1.46 -19.73
CA GLU A 107 -3.90 0.68 -20.94
C GLU A 107 -2.40 0.41 -21.06
N ASP A 108 -1.55 1.38 -20.70
CA ASP A 108 -0.10 1.22 -20.76
C ASP A 108 0.36 0.18 -19.73
N ILE A 109 -0.22 0.20 -18.53
CA ILE A 109 0.04 -0.78 -17.48
C ILE A 109 -0.45 -2.16 -17.91
N ALA A 110 -1.68 -2.25 -18.46
CA ALA A 110 -2.23 -3.51 -18.94
C ALA A 110 -1.37 -4.11 -20.08
N ARG A 111 -0.89 -3.28 -21.00
CA ARG A 111 0.00 -3.69 -22.10
C ARG A 111 1.37 -4.12 -21.61
N GLY A 112 1.86 -3.51 -20.51
CA GLY A 112 3.14 -3.81 -19.88
C GLY A 112 3.17 -5.10 -19.05
N MET A 113 2.03 -5.79 -18.84
CA MET A 113 1.98 -7.02 -18.05
C MET A 113 2.86 -8.11 -18.63
N THR A 114 3.61 -8.78 -17.74
CA THR A 114 4.39 -9.97 -18.11
C THR A 114 3.52 -11.22 -17.95
N ARG A 115 3.25 -11.93 -19.07
CA ARG A 115 2.47 -13.14 -19.10
C ARG A 115 3.35 -14.38 -19.07
N ARG A 116 2.98 -15.37 -18.26
CA ARG A 116 3.67 -16.67 -18.18
C ARG A 116 2.66 -17.79 -18.00
N ASN A 117 2.87 -18.89 -18.69
CA ASN A 117 2.20 -20.14 -18.36
C ASN A 117 3.17 -20.97 -17.51
N ILE A 118 2.83 -21.23 -16.26
CA ILE A 118 3.62 -22.02 -15.34
C ILE A 118 2.72 -23.11 -14.77
N ASP A 119 3.08 -24.36 -15.01
CA ASP A 119 2.33 -25.54 -14.56
C ASP A 119 0.85 -25.53 -14.97
N GLY A 120 0.56 -25.02 -16.18
CA GLY A 120 -0.78 -24.90 -16.74
C GLY A 120 -1.58 -23.67 -16.29
N MET A 121 -1.05 -22.86 -15.37
CA MET A 121 -1.69 -21.62 -14.90
C MET A 121 -1.34 -20.43 -15.80
N ASP A 122 -2.33 -19.63 -16.21
CA ASP A 122 -2.16 -18.38 -16.96
C ASP A 122 -1.88 -17.22 -15.99
N LEU A 123 -0.60 -16.96 -15.74
CA LEU A 123 -0.14 -15.96 -14.79
C LEU A 123 0.18 -14.63 -15.50
N ARG A 124 -0.33 -13.51 -14.96
CA ARG A 124 -0.19 -12.15 -15.48
C ARG A 124 0.36 -11.23 -14.40
N PHE A 125 1.66 -10.95 -14.48
CA PHE A 125 2.35 -10.11 -13.51
C PHE A 125 2.22 -8.66 -13.93
N ILE A 126 1.60 -7.86 -13.06
CA ILE A 126 1.39 -6.42 -13.27
C ILE A 126 2.73 -5.72 -13.07
N PRO A 127 3.16 -4.85 -14.02
CA PRO A 127 4.41 -4.10 -13.90
C PRO A 127 4.30 -3.04 -12.80
N GLY A 128 5.41 -2.68 -12.18
CA GLY A 128 5.48 -1.48 -11.38
C GLY A 128 5.46 -0.21 -12.24
N LEU A 129 5.47 0.95 -11.59
CA LEU A 129 5.68 2.22 -12.28
C LEU A 129 7.04 2.81 -11.92
N HIS A 130 7.61 3.51 -12.88
CA HIS A 130 8.85 4.25 -12.78
C HIS A 130 8.60 5.70 -13.20
N ARG A 131 9.20 6.63 -12.49
CA ARG A 131 9.29 8.03 -12.92
C ARG A 131 10.73 8.51 -12.90
N TYR A 132 11.00 9.52 -13.71
CA TYR A 132 12.24 10.26 -13.67
C TYR A 132 11.96 11.77 -13.58
N ASP A 133 12.76 12.46 -12.83
CA ASP A 133 12.71 13.91 -12.67
C ASP A 133 14.15 14.43 -12.52
N ASP A 134 14.49 15.50 -13.25
CA ASP A 134 15.87 16.02 -13.29
C ASP A 134 16.39 16.48 -11.93
N ALA A 135 15.52 16.94 -11.04
CA ALA A 135 15.90 17.44 -9.74
C ALA A 135 16.01 16.34 -8.67
N THR A 136 15.20 15.27 -8.78
CA THR A 136 15.06 14.22 -7.73
C THR A 136 15.50 12.83 -8.19
N GLY A 137 15.79 12.67 -9.49
CA GLY A 137 16.19 11.40 -10.08
C GLY A 137 15.06 10.40 -10.27
N HIS A 138 15.40 9.12 -10.19
CA HIS A 138 14.48 8.01 -10.37
C HIS A 138 13.67 7.72 -9.12
N ASP A 139 12.40 7.37 -9.30
CA ASP A 139 11.52 6.81 -8.25
C ASP A 139 10.73 5.63 -8.81
N VAL A 140 10.37 4.67 -7.97
CA VAL A 140 9.66 3.45 -8.37
C VAL A 140 8.58 3.08 -7.35
N MET A 141 7.51 2.47 -7.85
CA MET A 141 6.52 1.79 -7.00
C MET A 141 6.12 0.45 -7.59
N ARG A 142 5.69 -0.47 -6.74
CA ARG A 142 5.24 -1.79 -7.15
C ARG A 142 4.20 -2.35 -6.19
N GLY A 143 2.96 -2.48 -6.71
CA GLY A 143 1.77 -2.89 -5.99
C GLY A 143 0.83 -1.70 -5.75
N GLU A 144 1.36 -0.52 -5.43
CA GLU A 144 0.58 0.68 -5.19
C GLU A 144 -0.12 1.19 -6.46
N GLU A 145 0.49 1.00 -7.66
CA GLU A 145 -0.17 1.30 -8.95
C GLU A 145 -1.50 0.56 -9.08
N THR A 146 -1.52 -0.71 -8.69
CA THR A 146 -2.72 -1.54 -8.76
C THR A 146 -3.78 -1.09 -7.76
N GLN A 147 -3.36 -0.68 -6.54
CA GLN A 147 -4.26 -0.10 -5.53
C GLN A 147 -4.88 1.20 -6.02
N VAL A 148 -4.08 2.07 -6.63
CA VAL A 148 -4.57 3.34 -7.21
C VAL A 148 -5.60 3.06 -8.30
N ILE A 149 -5.33 2.13 -9.21
CA ILE A 149 -6.28 1.74 -10.27
C ILE A 149 -7.61 1.27 -9.68
N GLY A 150 -7.56 0.45 -8.63
CA GLY A 150 -8.77 -0.05 -7.97
C GLY A 150 -9.55 1.00 -7.17
N ALA A 151 -8.84 2.01 -6.66
CA ALA A 151 -9.45 3.13 -5.93
C ALA A 151 -10.02 4.23 -6.86
N MET A 152 -9.61 4.22 -8.12
CA MET A 152 -9.93 5.33 -9.04
C MET A 152 -11.26 5.14 -9.75
N ALA A 153 -12.32 5.72 -9.17
CA ALA A 153 -13.50 6.16 -9.93
C ALA A 153 -13.30 7.57 -10.53
N LEU A 154 -12.03 8.00 -10.83
CA LEU A 154 -11.69 9.42 -10.84
C LEU A 154 -11.49 9.98 -12.25
N GLU A 155 -12.46 10.75 -12.70
CA GLU A 155 -12.31 11.65 -13.85
C GLU A 155 -11.49 12.91 -13.52
N ARG A 156 -11.46 13.33 -12.25
CA ARG A 156 -10.75 14.53 -11.77
C ARG A 156 -9.34 14.22 -11.28
N GLU A 157 -8.51 15.27 -11.27
CA GLU A 157 -7.19 15.21 -10.68
C GLU A 157 -7.26 14.97 -9.17
N ARG A 158 -6.46 14.03 -8.65
CA ARG A 158 -6.39 13.65 -7.23
C ARG A 158 -4.97 13.27 -6.85
N VAL A 159 -4.67 13.44 -5.57
CA VAL A 159 -3.50 12.83 -4.95
C VAL A 159 -3.98 11.65 -4.11
N VAL A 160 -3.51 10.47 -4.46
CA VAL A 160 -3.75 9.24 -3.70
C VAL A 160 -2.51 8.95 -2.86
N VAL A 161 -2.71 8.71 -1.58
CA VAL A 161 -1.63 8.34 -0.67
C VAL A 161 -1.79 6.90 -0.24
N THR A 162 -0.74 6.10 -0.38
CA THR A 162 -0.68 4.71 0.09
C THR A 162 0.31 4.62 1.25
N PRO A 163 -0.16 4.74 2.51
CA PRO A 163 0.70 4.64 3.67
C PRO A 163 1.36 3.27 3.80
N GLY A 164 2.64 3.24 4.11
CA GLY A 164 3.38 1.97 4.25
C GLY A 164 4.78 2.18 4.81
N THR A 165 5.60 1.13 4.70
CA THR A 165 7.04 1.21 4.97
C THR A 165 7.67 2.33 4.13
N HIS A 166 7.29 2.37 2.86
CA HIS A 166 7.61 3.41 1.87
C HIS A 166 6.30 4.00 1.36
N SER A 167 5.80 5.05 1.99
CA SER A 167 4.57 5.73 1.58
C SER A 167 4.71 6.31 0.17
N LYS A 168 3.65 6.21 -0.63
CA LYS A 168 3.58 6.83 -1.96
C LYS A 168 2.56 7.95 -1.97
N TRP A 169 2.94 9.08 -2.53
CA TRP A 169 2.05 10.17 -2.89
C TRP A 169 1.93 10.20 -4.40
N ILE A 170 0.77 9.85 -4.91
CA ILE A 170 0.54 9.52 -6.32
C ILE A 170 -0.45 10.53 -6.90
N ARG A 171 0.01 11.34 -7.84
CA ARG A 171 -0.83 12.26 -8.59
C ARG A 171 -1.45 11.54 -9.77
N SER A 172 -2.77 11.51 -9.80
CA SER A 172 -3.52 10.83 -10.84
C SER A 172 -4.57 11.73 -11.48
N GLN A 173 -4.88 11.51 -12.76
CA GLN A 173 -5.90 12.24 -13.50
C GLN A 173 -6.38 11.40 -14.69
N ARG A 174 -7.70 11.27 -14.86
CA ARG A 174 -8.33 10.59 -16.00
C ARG A 174 -7.70 9.23 -16.32
N GLN A 175 -7.70 8.32 -15.34
CA GLN A 175 -7.16 6.97 -15.49
C GLN A 175 -5.65 6.93 -15.85
N THR A 176 -4.92 7.98 -15.50
CA THR A 176 -3.48 8.07 -15.74
C THR A 176 -2.78 8.43 -14.44
N VAL A 177 -1.78 7.67 -14.06
CA VAL A 177 -0.80 8.06 -13.04
C VAL A 177 0.14 9.05 -13.70
N ARG A 178 0.10 10.31 -13.25
CA ARG A 178 0.89 11.41 -13.82
C ARG A 178 2.30 11.44 -13.27
N ASP A 179 2.39 11.30 -11.94
CA ASP A 179 3.63 11.44 -11.18
C ASP A 179 3.44 10.81 -9.80
N PHE A 180 4.53 10.51 -9.11
CA PHE A 180 4.50 10.07 -7.72
C PHE A 180 5.79 10.38 -6.98
N ARG A 181 5.73 10.38 -5.65
CA ARG A 181 6.90 10.50 -4.76
C ARG A 181 6.82 9.49 -3.64
N THR A 182 7.98 8.93 -3.31
CA THR A 182 8.15 7.96 -2.24
C THR A 182 8.72 8.63 -1.00
N PHE A 183 8.18 8.27 0.17
CA PHE A 183 8.65 8.69 1.49
C PHE A 183 8.93 7.46 2.34
N MET A 184 10.11 7.39 2.95
CA MET A 184 10.54 6.26 3.79
C MET A 184 9.97 6.34 5.22
N THR A 185 8.77 6.86 5.40
CA THR A 185 8.20 7.21 6.71
C THR A 185 8.13 6.02 7.65
N GLY A 186 7.65 4.87 7.17
CA GLY A 186 7.56 3.66 7.97
C GLY A 186 8.93 3.06 8.30
N ASP A 187 9.87 3.04 7.35
CA ASP A 187 11.24 2.56 7.57
C ASP A 187 11.99 3.44 8.57
N VAL A 188 11.89 4.76 8.40
CA VAL A 188 12.52 5.71 9.32
C VAL A 188 11.93 5.57 10.72
N PHE A 189 10.60 5.43 10.85
CA PHE A 189 9.96 5.17 12.13
C PHE A 189 10.52 3.90 12.80
N ALA A 190 10.58 2.80 12.07
CA ALA A 190 11.10 1.54 12.60
C ALA A 190 12.58 1.64 13.01
N ALA A 191 13.41 2.27 12.17
CA ALA A 191 14.82 2.48 12.43
C ALA A 191 15.05 3.38 13.67
N MET A 192 14.34 4.51 13.76
CA MET A 192 14.45 5.43 14.89
C MET A 192 14.02 4.76 16.19
N ARG A 193 12.94 3.99 16.15
CA ARG A 193 12.41 3.28 17.31
C ARG A 193 13.35 2.20 17.85
N SER A 194 14.10 1.51 16.98
CA SER A 194 14.80 0.28 17.37
C SER A 194 16.32 0.34 17.26
N HIS A 195 16.87 1.24 16.42
CA HIS A 195 18.27 1.18 16.03
C HIS A 195 19.06 2.49 16.24
N THR A 196 18.48 3.46 16.94
CA THR A 196 19.12 4.76 17.22
C THR A 196 19.12 5.06 18.71
N ILE A 197 19.72 6.21 19.10
CA ILE A 197 19.66 6.72 20.48
C ILE A 197 18.21 6.92 20.97
N LEU A 198 17.27 7.10 20.06
CA LEU A 198 15.86 7.28 20.40
C LEU A 198 15.21 6.00 20.94
N ALA A 199 15.79 4.82 20.66
CA ALA A 199 15.30 3.56 21.21
C ALA A 199 15.19 3.60 22.75
N PHE A 200 16.10 4.28 23.43
CA PHE A 200 16.05 4.48 24.89
C PHE A 200 14.91 5.39 25.38
N SER A 201 14.22 6.06 24.45
CA SER A 201 13.09 6.97 24.75
C SER A 201 11.74 6.37 24.39
N MET A 202 11.71 5.18 23.73
CA MET A 202 10.48 4.61 23.18
C MET A 202 9.66 3.78 24.17
N GLY A 203 10.07 3.70 25.45
CA GLY A 203 9.41 2.90 26.48
C GLY A 203 9.64 1.40 26.30
N GLU A 204 8.78 0.60 26.91
CA GLU A 204 8.83 -0.86 26.74
C GLU A 204 8.43 -1.28 25.32
N GLU A 205 8.88 -2.47 24.87
CA GLU A 205 8.57 -3.01 23.53
C GLU A 205 7.07 -3.03 23.16
N LYS A 206 6.20 -2.95 24.16
CA LYS A 206 4.72 -2.97 24.00
C LYS A 206 4.09 -1.59 23.79
N GLU A 207 4.82 -0.51 23.98
CA GLU A 207 4.26 0.81 23.72
C GLU A 207 4.21 1.09 22.22
N HIS A 208 3.01 1.24 21.71
CA HIS A 208 2.74 1.56 20.31
C HIS A 208 2.37 3.04 20.14
N ALA A 209 2.71 3.63 18.99
CA ALA A 209 2.18 4.94 18.64
C ALA A 209 0.65 4.89 18.58
N LEU A 210 -0.01 5.95 19.05
CA LEU A 210 -1.46 6.10 19.07
C LEU A 210 -1.86 7.42 18.41
N PRO A 211 -2.74 7.42 17.41
CA PRO A 211 -3.12 8.64 16.69
C PRO A 211 -3.97 9.61 17.54
N GLY A 212 -4.60 9.12 18.62
CA GLY A 212 -5.39 9.93 19.55
C GLY A 212 -4.58 10.64 20.62
N GLU A 213 -3.28 10.37 20.74
CA GLU A 213 -2.41 10.99 21.74
C GLU A 213 -2.09 12.44 21.39
N THR A 214 -2.11 13.32 22.39
CA THR A 214 -1.72 14.73 22.24
C THR A 214 -0.29 14.86 21.68
N SER A 215 0.60 13.97 22.07
CA SER A 215 1.98 13.93 21.55
C SER A 215 2.02 13.66 20.03
N PHE A 216 1.10 12.84 19.50
CA PHE A 216 0.99 12.63 18.05
C PHE A 216 0.65 13.94 17.34
N GLU A 217 -0.37 14.66 17.82
CA GLU A 217 -0.79 15.92 17.21
C GLU A 217 0.31 17.01 17.28
N GLN A 218 1.03 17.07 18.41
CA GLN A 218 2.19 17.95 18.55
C GLN A 218 3.27 17.60 17.53
N GLY A 219 3.57 16.31 17.38
CA GLY A 219 4.49 15.80 16.37
C GLY A 219 4.07 16.18 14.96
N VAL A 220 2.81 15.97 14.58
CA VAL A 220 2.27 16.33 13.25
C VAL A 220 2.48 17.82 12.96
N LYS A 221 2.11 18.70 13.88
CA LYS A 221 2.27 20.14 13.72
C LYS A 221 3.74 20.54 13.60
N GLN A 222 4.60 19.98 14.47
CA GLN A 222 6.05 20.23 14.41
C GLN A 222 6.63 19.77 13.08
N GLY A 223 6.36 18.53 12.65
CA GLY A 223 6.88 17.97 11.41
C GLY A 223 6.41 18.71 10.16
N PHE A 224 5.18 19.23 10.18
CA PHE A 224 4.64 20.00 9.07
C PHE A 224 5.25 21.40 8.95
N LEU A 225 5.53 22.05 10.06
CA LEU A 225 6.01 23.44 10.09
C LEU A 225 7.54 23.55 10.04
N SER A 226 8.24 22.54 10.51
CA SER A 226 9.70 22.57 10.63
C SER A 226 10.37 22.12 9.33
N ASN A 227 11.46 22.80 9.01
CA ASN A 227 12.39 22.39 7.96
C ASN A 227 13.66 21.73 8.53
N ASN A 228 13.64 21.34 9.82
CA ASN A 228 14.79 20.79 10.56
C ASN A 228 14.46 19.43 11.20
N LEU A 229 13.98 18.48 10.41
CA LEU A 229 13.58 17.16 10.90
C LEU A 229 14.66 16.48 11.76
N MET A 230 15.93 16.59 11.37
CA MET A 230 17.03 15.93 12.11
C MET A 230 17.20 16.50 13.52
N GLY A 231 17.05 17.82 13.69
CA GLY A 231 17.07 18.46 15.01
C GLY A 231 15.83 18.12 15.83
N ASP A 232 14.66 18.10 15.19
CA ASP A 232 13.39 17.77 15.84
C ASP A 232 13.35 16.33 16.35
N LEU A 233 13.94 15.38 15.63
CA LEU A 233 14.09 14.01 16.09
C LEU A 233 14.85 13.93 17.42
N PHE A 234 15.92 14.72 17.59
CA PHE A 234 16.68 14.71 18.85
C PHE A 234 15.88 15.29 20.03
N SER A 235 14.91 16.16 19.77
CA SER A 235 14.04 16.71 20.83
C SER A 235 13.25 15.62 21.58
N ILE A 236 12.97 14.48 20.94
CA ILE A 236 12.34 13.33 21.57
C ILE A 236 13.19 12.84 22.75
N ARG A 237 14.50 12.72 22.53
CA ARG A 237 15.44 12.28 23.57
C ARG A 237 15.48 13.26 24.75
N THR A 238 15.56 14.56 24.48
CA THR A 238 15.63 15.57 25.53
C THR A 238 14.34 15.68 26.33
N ARG A 239 13.18 15.64 25.67
CA ARG A 239 11.87 15.63 26.34
C ARG A 239 11.68 14.42 27.26
N THR A 240 12.16 13.25 26.86
CA THR A 240 12.15 12.07 27.72
C THR A 240 13.10 12.20 28.89
N LEU A 241 14.31 12.78 28.68
CA LEU A 241 15.30 12.99 29.75
C LEU A 241 14.83 13.97 30.84
N PHE A 242 14.05 14.97 30.44
CA PHE A 242 13.53 15.98 31.38
C PHE A 242 12.10 15.66 31.84
N GLU A 243 11.62 14.43 31.55
CA GLU A 243 10.34 13.88 32.02
C GLU A 243 9.15 14.82 31.74
N ASP A 244 9.05 15.32 30.50
CA ASP A 244 7.93 16.15 30.07
C ASP A 244 6.59 15.42 30.37
N ARG A 245 5.73 16.04 31.20
CA ARG A 245 4.47 15.41 31.62
C ARG A 245 3.56 15.13 30.44
N GLY A 246 3.09 13.87 30.35
CA GLY A 246 2.18 13.43 29.30
C GLY A 246 2.85 13.30 27.92
N PHE A 247 4.18 13.33 27.85
CA PHE A 247 4.90 13.09 26.61
C PHE A 247 4.95 11.59 26.28
N HIS A 248 4.40 11.22 25.14
CA HIS A 248 4.44 9.85 24.62
C HIS A 248 5.34 9.80 23.39
N ALA A 249 6.57 9.36 23.56
CA ALA A 249 7.62 9.41 22.54
C ALA A 249 7.28 8.65 21.25
N PRO A 250 6.72 7.42 21.28
CA PRO A 250 6.34 6.73 20.04
C PRO A 250 5.29 7.47 19.21
N SER A 251 4.29 8.07 19.88
CA SER A 251 3.25 8.85 19.19
C SER A 251 3.80 10.14 18.61
N TYR A 252 4.67 10.85 19.37
CA TYR A 252 5.31 12.07 18.87
C TYR A 252 6.20 11.78 17.65
N LEU A 253 7.02 10.72 17.69
CA LEU A 253 7.85 10.30 16.56
C LEU A 253 7.00 10.00 15.32
N SER A 254 5.92 9.24 15.49
CA SER A 254 5.00 8.94 14.38
C SER A 254 4.39 10.21 13.80
N GLY A 255 3.89 11.10 14.66
CA GLY A 255 3.33 12.38 14.24
C GLY A 255 4.36 13.27 13.53
N LEU A 256 5.58 13.37 14.06
CA LEU A 256 6.66 14.16 13.47
C LEU A 256 7.00 13.73 12.04
N LEU A 257 7.14 12.41 11.83
CA LEU A 257 7.47 11.86 10.52
C LEU A 257 6.32 12.02 9.54
N ILE A 258 5.08 11.72 9.95
CA ILE A 258 3.89 11.89 9.11
C ILE A 258 3.67 13.37 8.79
N GLY A 259 3.82 14.28 9.77
CA GLY A 259 3.71 15.72 9.54
C GLY A 259 4.74 16.22 8.53
N ASN A 260 5.99 15.76 8.60
CA ASN A 260 7.02 16.09 7.62
C ASN A 260 6.71 15.52 6.22
N GLU A 261 6.19 14.30 6.15
CA GLU A 261 5.69 13.70 4.90
C GLU A 261 4.57 14.55 4.28
N PHE A 262 3.59 14.99 5.09
CA PHE A 262 2.51 15.88 4.62
C PHE A 262 3.05 17.23 4.11
N ALA A 263 4.03 17.82 4.78
CA ALA A 263 4.67 19.06 4.34
C ALA A 263 5.33 18.88 2.96
N ALA A 264 6.12 17.83 2.81
CA ALA A 264 6.83 17.54 1.57
C ALA A 264 5.86 17.12 0.44
N GLY A 265 4.82 16.33 0.75
CA GLY A 265 3.78 15.93 -0.18
C GLY A 265 2.94 17.11 -0.67
N ALA A 266 2.53 18.01 0.24
CA ALA A 266 1.80 19.22 -0.12
C ALA A 266 2.65 20.21 -0.93
N ALA A 267 3.95 20.30 -0.65
CA ALA A 267 4.87 21.11 -1.45
C ALA A 267 5.03 20.54 -2.87
N ALA A 268 5.09 19.22 -3.02
CA ALA A 268 5.16 18.56 -4.32
C ALA A 268 3.83 18.66 -5.10
N TYR A 269 2.71 18.55 -4.39
CA TYR A 269 1.35 18.52 -4.94
C TYR A 269 0.43 19.52 -4.24
N PRO A 270 0.54 20.83 -4.53
CA PRO A 270 -0.23 21.88 -3.83
C PRO A 270 -1.75 21.73 -3.90
N ILE A 271 -2.27 20.96 -4.84
CA ILE A 271 -3.68 20.62 -4.97
C ILE A 271 -4.25 19.99 -3.68
N VAL A 272 -3.42 19.28 -2.89
CA VAL A 272 -3.81 18.64 -1.63
C VAL A 272 -4.35 19.64 -0.60
N ILE A 273 -3.80 20.86 -0.57
CA ILE A 273 -4.25 21.89 0.36
C ILE A 273 -5.67 22.38 0.02
N ARG A 274 -6.05 22.34 -1.27
CA ARG A 274 -7.37 22.81 -1.75
C ARG A 274 -8.40 21.69 -1.80
N ASP A 275 -8.01 20.55 -2.33
CA ASP A 275 -8.94 19.47 -2.73
C ASP A 275 -8.80 18.22 -1.85
N GLY A 276 -7.89 18.24 -0.85
CA GLY A 276 -7.60 17.10 0.00
C GLY A 276 -6.85 15.99 -0.72
N LEU A 277 -6.81 14.82 -0.07
CA LEU A 277 -6.18 13.61 -0.59
C LEU A 277 -7.06 12.38 -0.35
N THR A 278 -6.78 11.31 -1.08
CA THR A 278 -7.43 10.00 -0.90
C THR A 278 -6.42 9.01 -0.32
N LEU A 279 -6.78 8.33 0.77
CA LEU A 279 -5.98 7.26 1.38
C LEU A 279 -6.42 5.90 0.87
N VAL A 280 -5.45 5.07 0.51
CA VAL A 280 -5.68 3.68 0.09
C VAL A 280 -4.66 2.78 0.77
N GLY A 281 -5.04 1.58 1.20
CA GLY A 281 -4.08 0.56 1.65
C GLY A 281 -4.27 0.09 3.07
N SER A 282 -3.25 0.23 3.93
CA SER A 282 -3.21 -0.42 5.25
C SER A 282 -4.17 0.17 6.28
N ALA A 283 -5.16 -0.61 6.70
CA ALA A 283 -6.09 -0.23 7.76
C ALA A 283 -5.38 0.17 9.08
N ALA A 284 -4.21 -0.39 9.36
CA ALA A 284 -3.44 -0.07 10.57
C ALA A 284 -2.84 1.34 10.55
N LEU A 285 -2.52 1.88 9.38
CA LEU A 285 -1.90 3.20 9.25
C LEU A 285 -2.92 4.31 8.93
N MET A 286 -4.07 3.99 8.37
CA MET A 286 -5.09 4.98 8.00
C MET A 286 -5.48 5.92 9.15
N PRO A 287 -5.72 5.47 10.40
CA PRO A 287 -6.09 6.37 11.50
C PRO A 287 -5.06 7.46 11.76
N PHE A 288 -3.77 7.18 11.57
CA PHE A 288 -2.69 8.15 11.75
C PHE A 288 -2.72 9.25 10.68
N TYR A 289 -2.92 8.87 9.43
CA TYR A 289 -2.99 9.83 8.31
C TYR A 289 -4.28 10.65 8.33
N VAL A 290 -5.41 10.04 8.69
CA VAL A 290 -6.68 10.75 8.92
C VAL A 290 -6.52 11.78 10.02
N ARG A 291 -5.91 11.39 11.16
CA ARG A 291 -5.68 12.31 12.27
C ARG A 291 -4.72 13.42 11.90
N ALA A 292 -3.66 13.12 11.14
CA ALA A 292 -2.74 14.13 10.64
C ALA A 292 -3.45 15.14 9.73
N GLY A 293 -4.27 14.69 8.80
CA GLY A 293 -5.09 15.56 7.96
C GLY A 293 -5.99 16.48 8.78
N GLN A 294 -6.69 15.94 9.79
CA GLN A 294 -7.50 16.74 10.72
C GLN A 294 -6.69 17.81 11.45
N CYS A 295 -5.49 17.47 11.94
CA CYS A 295 -4.61 18.42 12.62
C CYS A 295 -4.14 19.56 11.71
N LEU A 296 -4.03 19.31 10.41
CA LEU A 296 -3.51 20.22 9.40
C LEU A 296 -4.60 20.95 8.59
N GLY A 297 -5.88 20.60 8.82
CA GLY A 297 -7.00 21.14 8.04
C GLY A 297 -7.02 20.65 6.59
N ILE A 298 -6.42 19.48 6.31
CA ILE A 298 -6.40 18.84 5.00
C ILE A 298 -7.48 17.75 4.99
N GLU A 299 -8.39 17.80 4.02
CA GLU A 299 -9.42 16.78 3.86
C GLU A 299 -8.80 15.45 3.45
N VAL A 300 -9.23 14.37 4.11
CA VAL A 300 -8.74 13.01 3.88
C VAL A 300 -9.92 12.09 3.62
N GLU A 301 -10.06 11.65 2.38
CA GLU A 301 -11.00 10.62 1.97
C GLU A 301 -10.35 9.25 2.11
N VAL A 302 -11.05 8.29 2.73
CA VAL A 302 -10.54 6.92 2.88
C VAL A 302 -11.28 6.02 1.91
N VAL A 303 -10.52 5.27 1.11
CA VAL A 303 -11.06 4.19 0.28
C VAL A 303 -10.77 2.88 0.98
N ASP A 304 -11.83 2.33 1.59
CA ASP A 304 -11.79 1.01 2.21
C ASP A 304 -11.95 -0.08 1.15
N GLY A 305 -11.39 -1.23 1.44
CA GLY A 305 -11.66 -2.45 0.69
C GLY A 305 -10.46 -2.98 -0.07
N GLU A 306 -10.80 -3.87 -0.99
CA GLU A 306 -9.86 -4.70 -1.75
C GLU A 306 -9.32 -3.94 -2.98
N ALA A 307 -8.74 -2.74 -2.78
CA ALA A 307 -8.29 -1.88 -3.87
C ALA A 307 -7.34 -2.61 -4.85
N SER A 308 -6.42 -3.45 -4.36
CA SER A 308 -5.56 -4.28 -5.22
C SER A 308 -6.37 -5.26 -6.08
N VAL A 309 -7.42 -5.87 -5.49
CA VAL A 309 -8.30 -6.82 -6.20
C VAL A 309 -9.10 -6.12 -7.30
N LEU A 310 -9.70 -4.98 -6.95
CA LEU A 310 -10.44 -4.16 -7.91
C LEU A 310 -9.52 -3.63 -9.02
N GLY A 311 -8.28 -3.29 -8.68
CA GLY A 311 -7.27 -2.87 -9.66
C GLY A 311 -6.92 -3.97 -10.65
N CYS A 312 -6.73 -5.20 -10.19
CA CYS A 312 -6.56 -6.36 -11.07
C CYS A 312 -7.76 -6.54 -12.02
N TYR A 313 -8.97 -6.42 -11.49
CA TYR A 313 -10.19 -6.53 -12.29
C TYR A 313 -10.30 -5.41 -13.34
N GLN A 314 -10.01 -4.17 -12.98
CA GLN A 314 -10.01 -3.06 -13.94
C GLN A 314 -8.98 -3.28 -15.05
N LEU A 315 -7.78 -3.72 -14.72
CA LEU A 315 -6.75 -4.04 -15.72
C LEU A 315 -7.18 -5.19 -16.65
N ALA A 316 -7.87 -6.21 -16.13
CA ALA A 316 -8.43 -7.27 -16.94
C ALA A 316 -9.48 -6.75 -17.94
N ARG A 317 -10.35 -5.83 -17.51
CA ARG A 317 -11.30 -5.16 -18.40
C ARG A 317 -10.62 -4.35 -19.49
N PHE A 318 -9.56 -3.60 -19.17
CA PHE A 318 -8.79 -2.86 -20.17
C PHE A 318 -8.08 -3.76 -21.18
N SER A 319 -7.76 -4.98 -20.79
CA SER A 319 -7.20 -6.00 -21.69
C SER A 319 -8.27 -6.71 -22.54
N GLY A 320 -9.56 -6.43 -22.31
CA GLY A 320 -10.68 -7.10 -22.99
C GLY A 320 -10.90 -8.55 -22.54
N GLU A 321 -10.53 -8.87 -21.29
CA GLU A 321 -10.44 -10.25 -20.79
C GLU A 321 -11.31 -10.52 -19.53
N ALA A 322 -12.11 -9.54 -19.07
CA ALA A 322 -13.05 -9.68 -17.95
C ALA A 322 -14.45 -9.14 -18.33
#